data_287a2a428919132eca97b8f1a5efb203
#
_entry.id   287a2a428919132eca97b8f1a5efb203
#
_cell.length_a   1.000
_cell.length_b   1.000
_cell.length_c   1.000
_cell.angle_alpha   90.00
_cell.angle_beta   90.00
_cell.angle_gamma   90.00
#
_symmetry.space_group_name_H-M   'P 1'
#
loop_
_entity.id
_entity.type
_entity.pdbx_description
1 polymer ?
#
loop_
_entity_poly.entity_id
_entity_poly.type
_entity_poly.pdbx_seq_one_letter_code
_entity_poly.pdbx_strand_id
1 'polypeptide(L)'
;MSTQLPDGLYLHLAEDDYFGQAGALGSTDLVKLYQQGEGWWWSSKLNPERVEPRREALNFGHALHSIVLEGVDAYEARFAVEPDRRDYPDACVTKEDICAALDERGVQYRKAARKDELAEVCRVEAPDVCVWDAVLSAFTDEVGGRETVTRDEDRQLRIMAEAVHSHPDIGPLFASAPGHVPLAEVSVLWTLPDGIRRRARLDTMLPVATGDLKSLGNWSGRPLPLEVGKIIADRGYDLQKADHHGARRVAYDFIRQGRVFGASEAELAWLRRFPAEAPRWGYFWMFYQKPDPVAGRAPILFPVWEDFGSETHRYGHRKAWAALETYRRCMATFGPDKPWTRVERLHEIREGAEDRVFLPHWIENPNPAPDEEEAIA
;
A
#
# COMPACT_ATOMS: atom_id res chain seq x y z
N MET A 1 15.37 -1.67 -20.00
CA MET A 1 15.94 -0.86 -18.91
C MET A 1 15.11 0.41 -18.83
N SER A 2 14.47 0.70 -17.71
CA SER A 2 13.72 1.95 -17.52
C SER A 2 14.71 3.13 -17.57
N THR A 3 14.38 4.15 -18.34
CA THR A 3 15.22 5.35 -18.45
C THR A 3 15.22 6.09 -17.11
N GLN A 4 16.39 6.42 -16.60
CA GLN A 4 16.50 7.20 -15.37
C GLN A 4 15.95 8.62 -15.60
N LEU A 5 14.87 8.95 -14.91
CA LEU A 5 14.23 10.26 -14.99
C LEU A 5 15.08 11.32 -14.26
N PRO A 6 15.12 12.57 -14.72
CA PRO A 6 15.82 13.66 -14.03
C PRO A 6 15.19 13.99 -12.67
N ASP A 7 15.94 14.66 -11.81
CA ASP A 7 15.40 15.21 -10.57
C ASP A 7 14.34 16.27 -10.88
N GLY A 8 13.16 16.17 -10.25
CA GLY A 8 12.04 17.07 -10.51
C GLY A 8 10.76 16.65 -9.80
N LEU A 9 9.76 17.49 -9.96
CA LEU A 9 8.38 17.25 -9.57
C LEU A 9 7.62 16.70 -10.79
N TYR A 10 6.91 15.61 -10.60
CA TYR A 10 6.14 14.93 -11.65
C TYR A 10 4.68 14.84 -11.25
N LEU A 11 3.80 15.31 -12.12
CA LEU A 11 2.38 15.05 -12.06
C LEU A 11 2.04 13.93 -13.07
N HIS A 12 1.12 13.06 -12.72
CA HIS A 12 0.66 11.95 -13.57
C HIS A 12 1.78 10.98 -14.00
N LEU A 13 2.84 10.83 -13.19
CA LEU A 13 3.89 9.86 -13.47
C LEU A 13 3.34 8.43 -13.33
N ALA A 14 3.44 7.65 -14.40
CA ALA A 14 3.00 6.25 -14.39
C ALA A 14 3.70 5.47 -13.26
N GLU A 15 2.96 4.52 -12.68
CA GLU A 15 3.44 3.72 -11.56
C GLU A 15 4.70 2.92 -11.91
N ASP A 16 4.73 2.32 -13.09
CA ASP A 16 5.90 1.58 -13.60
C ASP A 16 7.13 2.49 -13.75
N ASP A 17 6.95 3.73 -14.19
CA ASP A 17 8.04 4.69 -14.29
C ASP A 17 8.55 5.13 -12.92
N TYR A 18 7.64 5.35 -11.96
CA TYR A 18 7.99 5.69 -10.59
C TYR A 18 8.75 4.55 -9.89
N PHE A 19 8.21 3.33 -9.94
CA PHE A 19 8.88 2.18 -9.34
C PHE A 19 10.07 1.67 -10.17
N GLY A 20 10.11 2.00 -11.46
CA GLY A 20 11.21 1.69 -12.37
C GLY A 20 12.50 2.47 -12.10
N GLN A 21 12.49 3.51 -11.22
CA GLN A 21 13.68 4.29 -10.88
C GLN A 21 14.66 3.46 -10.05
N ALA A 22 15.58 2.77 -10.75
CA ALA A 22 16.58 1.92 -10.11
C ALA A 22 17.48 2.72 -9.15
N GLY A 23 17.69 2.18 -7.96
CA GLY A 23 18.56 2.78 -6.94
C GLY A 23 17.97 3.99 -6.20
N ALA A 24 16.75 4.46 -6.54
CA ALA A 24 16.09 5.50 -5.78
C ALA A 24 15.39 4.93 -4.54
N LEU A 25 15.76 5.41 -3.36
CA LEU A 25 15.15 5.01 -2.08
C LEU A 25 13.85 5.78 -1.84
N GLY A 26 12.76 5.07 -1.58
CA GLY A 26 11.50 5.64 -1.12
C GLY A 26 11.32 5.55 0.39
N SER A 27 10.20 6.07 0.90
CA SER A 27 9.86 6.01 2.34
C SER A 27 9.78 4.57 2.86
N THR A 28 9.24 3.64 2.08
CA THR A 28 9.21 2.21 2.43
C THR A 28 10.61 1.61 2.60
N ASP A 29 11.56 2.03 1.75
CA ASP A 29 12.95 1.61 1.87
C ASP A 29 13.57 2.13 3.16
N LEU A 30 13.29 3.39 3.52
CA LEU A 30 13.77 3.97 4.77
C LEU A 30 13.17 3.28 6.00
N VAL A 31 11.88 2.96 5.99
CA VAL A 31 11.24 2.21 7.07
C VAL A 31 11.93 0.85 7.26
N LYS A 32 12.16 0.11 6.18
CA LYS A 32 12.86 -1.18 6.25
C LYS A 32 14.31 -1.03 6.69
N LEU A 33 15.05 -0.05 6.19
CA LEU A 33 16.43 0.23 6.63
C LEU A 33 16.49 0.54 8.13
N TYR A 34 15.53 1.32 8.63
CA TYR A 34 15.44 1.61 10.05
C TYR A 34 15.12 0.38 10.90
N GLN A 35 14.17 -0.44 10.47
CA GLN A 35 13.66 -1.59 11.23
C GLN A 35 14.54 -2.85 11.09
N GLN A 36 15.13 -3.06 9.92
CA GLN A 36 15.81 -4.32 9.55
C GLN A 36 17.32 -4.16 9.33
N GLY A 37 17.80 -2.92 9.22
CA GLY A 37 19.21 -2.65 8.96
C GLY A 37 19.71 -3.32 7.67
N GLU A 38 20.71 -4.18 7.81
CA GLU A 38 21.31 -4.98 6.73
C GLU A 38 20.29 -5.90 6.03
N GLY A 39 19.24 -6.30 6.73
CA GLY A 39 18.15 -7.11 6.20
C GLY A 39 17.40 -6.48 5.02
N TRP A 40 17.45 -5.14 4.91
CA TRP A 40 16.85 -4.43 3.78
C TRP A 40 17.37 -4.90 2.41
N TRP A 41 18.69 -5.18 2.27
CA TRP A 41 19.28 -5.62 1.00
C TRP A 41 18.58 -6.85 0.44
N TRP A 42 18.23 -7.82 1.29
CA TRP A 42 17.64 -9.09 0.89
C TRP A 42 16.25 -8.93 0.24
N SER A 43 15.52 -7.90 0.61
CA SER A 43 14.21 -7.57 0.03
C SER A 43 14.23 -6.41 -0.98
N SER A 44 15.40 -5.80 -1.19
CA SER A 44 15.58 -4.65 -2.09
C SER A 44 15.80 -5.06 -3.54
N LYS A 45 15.71 -4.10 -4.44
CA LYS A 45 16.04 -4.29 -5.86
C LYS A 45 17.53 -4.49 -6.13
N LEU A 46 18.40 -4.32 -5.13
CA LEU A 46 19.82 -4.65 -5.24
C LEU A 46 20.05 -6.16 -5.23
N ASN A 47 19.16 -6.93 -4.60
CA ASN A 47 19.22 -8.37 -4.61
C ASN A 47 18.58 -8.95 -5.89
N PRO A 48 19.34 -9.55 -6.81
CA PRO A 48 18.80 -10.15 -8.02
C PRO A 48 17.91 -11.38 -7.77
N GLU A 49 18.08 -12.02 -6.60
CA GLU A 49 17.34 -13.22 -6.19
C GLU A 49 16.15 -12.89 -5.27
N ARG A 50 15.78 -11.61 -5.14
CA ARG A 50 14.66 -11.23 -4.29
C ARG A 50 13.36 -11.88 -4.74
N VAL A 51 12.58 -12.31 -3.78
CA VAL A 51 11.21 -12.79 -4.02
C VAL A 51 10.25 -11.61 -4.04
N GLU A 52 9.51 -11.44 -5.14
CA GLU A 52 8.46 -10.44 -5.18
C GLU A 52 7.31 -10.88 -4.26
N PRO A 53 6.84 -9.99 -3.36
CA PRO A 53 5.68 -10.30 -2.53
C PRO A 53 4.44 -10.52 -3.41
N ARG A 54 3.55 -11.44 -3.01
CA ARG A 54 2.26 -11.62 -3.69
C ARG A 54 1.45 -10.33 -3.65
N ARG A 55 0.87 -9.94 -4.79
CA ARG A 55 0.22 -8.64 -4.99
C ARG A 55 -1.18 -8.50 -4.35
N GLU A 56 -1.84 -9.59 -3.96
CA GLU A 56 -3.25 -9.58 -3.50
C GLU A 56 -3.57 -8.55 -2.40
N ALA A 57 -2.67 -8.37 -1.43
CA ALA A 57 -2.89 -7.38 -0.36
C ALA A 57 -2.61 -5.92 -0.79
N LEU A 58 -1.91 -5.73 -1.91
CA LEU A 58 -1.56 -4.41 -2.45
C LEU A 58 -2.71 -3.85 -3.30
N ASN A 59 -3.46 -4.70 -3.99
CA ASN A 59 -4.51 -4.29 -4.93
C ASN A 59 -5.60 -3.43 -4.26
N PHE A 60 -6.05 -3.79 -3.06
CA PHE A 60 -7.04 -2.98 -2.34
C PHE A 60 -6.53 -1.57 -2.01
N GLY A 61 -5.27 -1.43 -1.63
CA GLY A 61 -4.65 -0.13 -1.36
C GLY A 61 -4.56 0.74 -2.62
N HIS A 62 -4.10 0.16 -3.73
CA HIS A 62 -4.03 0.85 -5.03
C HIS A 62 -5.42 1.25 -5.53
N ALA A 63 -6.39 0.35 -5.43
CA ALA A 63 -7.78 0.63 -5.80
C ALA A 63 -8.37 1.77 -4.95
N LEU A 64 -8.06 1.78 -3.64
CA LEU A 64 -8.49 2.85 -2.74
C LEU A 64 -7.90 4.21 -3.14
N HIS A 65 -6.59 4.27 -3.40
CA HIS A 65 -5.94 5.49 -3.85
C HIS A 65 -6.55 5.96 -5.17
N SER A 66 -6.74 5.07 -6.13
CA SER A 66 -7.32 5.43 -7.43
C SER A 66 -8.72 6.03 -7.29
N ILE A 67 -9.63 5.36 -6.57
CA ILE A 67 -11.02 5.84 -6.47
C ILE A 67 -11.16 7.10 -5.62
N VAL A 68 -10.35 7.26 -4.56
CA VAL A 68 -10.44 8.41 -3.65
C VAL A 68 -9.69 9.63 -4.20
N LEU A 69 -8.50 9.43 -4.73
CA LEU A 69 -7.58 10.52 -5.09
C LEU A 69 -7.70 10.92 -6.56
N GLU A 70 -7.91 9.96 -7.45
CA GLU A 70 -7.96 10.17 -8.90
C GLU A 70 -9.40 10.16 -9.44
N GLY A 71 -10.35 9.59 -8.69
CA GLY A 71 -11.77 9.55 -9.01
C GLY A 71 -12.25 8.24 -9.63
N VAL A 72 -13.58 8.14 -9.78
CA VAL A 72 -14.25 6.91 -10.24
C VAL A 72 -13.82 6.51 -11.65
N ASP A 73 -13.67 7.47 -12.57
CA ASP A 73 -13.29 7.18 -13.95
C ASP A 73 -11.89 6.56 -14.04
N ALA A 74 -10.93 7.06 -13.27
CA ALA A 74 -9.57 6.51 -13.19
C ALA A 74 -9.58 5.11 -12.57
N TYR A 75 -10.38 4.92 -11.53
CA TYR A 75 -10.56 3.62 -10.90
C TYR A 75 -11.13 2.59 -11.89
N GLU A 76 -12.23 2.88 -12.58
CA GLU A 76 -12.87 1.96 -13.54
C GLU A 76 -12.00 1.67 -14.77
N ALA A 77 -11.13 2.60 -15.16
CA ALA A 77 -10.14 2.38 -16.20
C ALA A 77 -9.03 1.39 -15.79
N ARG A 78 -8.69 1.31 -14.50
CA ARG A 78 -7.58 0.48 -13.98
C ARG A 78 -8.05 -0.83 -13.35
N PHE A 79 -9.25 -0.86 -12.79
CA PHE A 79 -9.77 -2.00 -12.06
C PHE A 79 -11.04 -2.54 -12.69
N ALA A 80 -11.20 -3.85 -12.64
CA ALA A 80 -12.40 -4.56 -13.06
C ALA A 80 -12.98 -5.34 -11.87
N VAL A 81 -14.29 -5.32 -11.73
CA VAL A 81 -14.97 -6.06 -10.66
C VAL A 81 -15.21 -7.49 -11.09
N GLU A 82 -14.71 -8.45 -10.31
CA GLU A 82 -14.89 -9.87 -10.59
C GLU A 82 -16.37 -10.26 -10.57
N PRO A 83 -16.79 -11.18 -11.46
CA PRO A 83 -18.14 -11.74 -11.41
C PRO A 83 -18.40 -12.37 -10.04
N ASP A 84 -19.56 -12.10 -9.47
CA ASP A 84 -19.97 -12.68 -8.20
C ASP A 84 -20.95 -13.82 -8.42
N ARG A 85 -20.72 -14.93 -7.74
CA ARG A 85 -21.57 -16.11 -7.82
C ARG A 85 -23.03 -15.82 -7.44
N ARG A 86 -23.24 -14.81 -6.59
CA ARG A 86 -24.58 -14.32 -6.18
C ARG A 86 -25.42 -13.78 -7.35
N ASP A 87 -24.78 -13.29 -8.42
CA ASP A 87 -25.46 -12.78 -9.60
C ASP A 87 -25.81 -13.90 -10.60
N TYR A 88 -25.29 -15.10 -10.39
CA TYR A 88 -25.47 -16.28 -11.23
C TYR A 88 -25.94 -17.48 -10.38
N PRO A 89 -27.10 -17.39 -9.70
CA PRO A 89 -27.54 -18.42 -8.76
C PRO A 89 -27.68 -19.81 -9.42
N ASP A 90 -28.13 -19.83 -10.69
CA ASP A 90 -28.40 -21.05 -11.45
C ASP A 90 -27.20 -21.52 -12.32
N ALA A 91 -26.03 -20.87 -12.22
CA ALA A 91 -24.89 -21.28 -13.02
C ALA A 91 -24.32 -22.63 -12.56
N CYS A 92 -24.11 -23.51 -13.51
CA CYS A 92 -23.48 -24.82 -13.33
C CYS A 92 -22.00 -24.66 -12.91
N VAL A 93 -21.62 -25.22 -11.76
CA VAL A 93 -20.25 -25.14 -11.22
C VAL A 93 -19.51 -26.46 -11.42
N THR A 94 -20.20 -27.57 -11.19
CA THR A 94 -19.61 -28.90 -11.29
C THR A 94 -19.92 -29.54 -12.65
N LYS A 95 -19.19 -30.60 -12.98
CA LYS A 95 -19.50 -31.42 -14.16
C LYS A 95 -20.89 -32.01 -14.04
N GLU A 96 -21.27 -32.44 -12.87
CA GLU A 96 -22.56 -33.03 -12.56
C GLU A 96 -23.72 -32.06 -12.83
N ASP A 97 -23.55 -30.78 -12.44
CA ASP A 97 -24.53 -29.72 -12.72
C ASP A 97 -24.73 -29.53 -14.22
N ILE A 98 -23.62 -29.49 -14.99
CA ILE A 98 -23.67 -29.34 -16.46
C ILE A 98 -24.37 -30.53 -17.08
N CYS A 99 -24.03 -31.76 -16.67
CA CYS A 99 -24.67 -32.96 -17.18
C CYS A 99 -26.19 -32.96 -16.89
N ALA A 100 -26.58 -32.61 -15.67
CA ALA A 100 -28.01 -32.53 -15.30
C ALA A 100 -28.75 -31.48 -16.15
N ALA A 101 -28.16 -30.32 -16.39
CA ALA A 101 -28.74 -29.26 -17.20
C ALA A 101 -28.88 -29.67 -18.68
N LEU A 102 -27.93 -30.43 -19.23
CA LEU A 102 -27.99 -30.95 -20.57
C LEU A 102 -29.03 -32.09 -20.71
N ASP A 103 -29.10 -32.99 -19.71
CA ASP A 103 -30.07 -34.08 -19.67
C ASP A 103 -31.51 -33.54 -19.62
N GLU A 104 -31.77 -32.51 -18.82
CA GLU A 104 -33.05 -31.82 -18.72
C GLU A 104 -33.53 -31.25 -20.06
N ARG A 105 -32.57 -30.81 -20.89
CA ARG A 105 -32.85 -30.26 -22.24
C ARG A 105 -32.81 -31.30 -23.35
N GLY A 106 -32.54 -32.56 -23.01
CA GLY A 106 -32.44 -33.66 -23.98
C GLY A 106 -31.23 -33.54 -24.91
N VAL A 107 -30.22 -32.77 -24.54
CA VAL A 107 -29.00 -32.57 -25.33
C VAL A 107 -28.07 -33.78 -25.17
N GLN A 108 -27.65 -34.34 -26.30
CA GLN A 108 -26.77 -35.52 -26.33
C GLN A 108 -25.31 -35.09 -26.13
N TYR A 109 -24.60 -35.74 -25.21
CA TYR A 109 -23.19 -35.53 -24.96
C TYR A 109 -22.47 -36.83 -24.61
N ARG A 110 -21.13 -36.81 -24.72
CA ARG A 110 -20.30 -37.96 -24.36
C ARG A 110 -20.15 -38.02 -22.83
N LYS A 111 -20.63 -39.09 -22.15
CA LYS A 111 -20.55 -39.23 -20.66
C LYS A 111 -19.14 -39.13 -20.12
N ALA A 112 -18.12 -39.55 -20.92
CA ALA A 112 -16.72 -39.45 -20.52
C ALA A 112 -16.09 -38.06 -20.86
N ALA A 113 -16.88 -37.10 -21.37
CA ALA A 113 -16.38 -35.77 -21.69
C ALA A 113 -15.88 -35.04 -20.44
N ARG A 114 -14.86 -34.23 -20.58
CA ARG A 114 -14.35 -33.35 -19.52
C ARG A 114 -15.29 -32.15 -19.33
N LYS A 115 -15.12 -31.42 -18.21
CA LYS A 115 -15.96 -30.26 -17.90
C LYS A 115 -15.90 -29.16 -18.95
N ASP A 116 -14.70 -28.89 -19.48
CA ASP A 116 -14.46 -27.91 -20.53
C ASP A 116 -15.15 -28.30 -21.86
N GLU A 117 -15.12 -29.60 -22.22
CA GLU A 117 -15.82 -30.12 -23.39
C GLU A 117 -17.37 -30.00 -23.25
N LEU A 118 -17.88 -30.25 -22.04
CA LEU A 118 -19.31 -30.09 -21.75
C LEU A 118 -19.75 -28.63 -21.74
N ALA A 119 -18.91 -27.72 -21.27
CA ALA A 119 -19.16 -26.29 -21.33
C ALA A 119 -19.26 -25.79 -22.77
N GLU A 120 -18.45 -26.35 -23.70
CA GLU A 120 -18.56 -26.08 -25.13
C GLU A 120 -19.85 -26.63 -25.72
N VAL A 121 -20.30 -27.83 -25.31
CA VAL A 121 -21.62 -28.35 -25.71
C VAL A 121 -22.74 -27.41 -25.24
N CYS A 122 -22.69 -26.92 -24.00
CA CYS A 122 -23.68 -25.95 -23.55
C CYS A 122 -23.66 -24.68 -24.40
N ARG A 123 -22.50 -24.15 -24.74
CA ARG A 123 -22.37 -22.94 -25.55
C ARG A 123 -23.05 -23.07 -26.92
N VAL A 124 -22.99 -24.28 -27.54
CA VAL A 124 -23.50 -24.53 -28.88
C VAL A 124 -24.96 -25.01 -28.87
N GLU A 125 -25.28 -26.00 -28.04
CA GLU A 125 -26.55 -26.74 -28.08
C GLU A 125 -27.56 -26.30 -27.00
N ALA A 126 -27.08 -25.62 -25.94
CA ALA A 126 -27.89 -25.14 -24.81
C ALA A 126 -27.40 -23.77 -24.31
N PRO A 127 -27.44 -22.71 -25.14
CA PRO A 127 -26.86 -21.40 -24.81
C PRO A 127 -27.55 -20.69 -23.64
N ASP A 128 -28.70 -21.16 -23.18
CA ASP A 128 -29.39 -20.72 -21.98
C ASP A 128 -28.81 -21.31 -20.68
N VAL A 129 -27.97 -22.35 -20.77
CA VAL A 129 -27.28 -22.93 -19.61
C VAL A 129 -26.07 -22.08 -19.29
N CYS A 130 -26.13 -21.39 -18.12
CA CYS A 130 -25.01 -20.64 -17.63
C CYS A 130 -23.97 -21.60 -17.00
N VAL A 131 -22.75 -21.60 -17.54
CA VAL A 131 -21.64 -22.36 -16.98
C VAL A 131 -20.69 -21.38 -16.31
N TRP A 132 -20.41 -21.55 -15.00
CA TRP A 132 -19.60 -20.62 -14.21
C TRP A 132 -18.20 -20.39 -14.78
N ASP A 133 -17.53 -21.46 -15.25
CA ASP A 133 -16.21 -21.33 -15.86
C ASP A 133 -16.24 -20.51 -17.16
N ALA A 134 -17.34 -20.54 -17.90
CA ALA A 134 -17.52 -19.71 -19.09
C ALA A 134 -17.68 -18.23 -18.73
N VAL A 135 -18.39 -17.94 -17.62
CA VAL A 135 -18.50 -16.56 -17.08
C VAL A 135 -17.11 -16.02 -16.69
N LEU A 136 -16.32 -16.83 -15.97
CA LEU A 136 -14.96 -16.45 -15.58
C LEU A 136 -14.04 -16.28 -16.79
N SER A 137 -14.15 -17.15 -17.80
CA SER A 137 -13.36 -17.03 -19.03
C SER A 137 -13.71 -15.76 -19.80
N ALA A 138 -14.99 -15.47 -19.98
CA ALA A 138 -15.45 -14.24 -20.64
C ALA A 138 -14.95 -12.98 -19.91
N PHE A 139 -15.03 -12.99 -18.59
CA PHE A 139 -14.48 -11.91 -17.77
C PHE A 139 -12.96 -11.76 -17.97
N THR A 140 -12.21 -12.87 -17.97
CA THR A 140 -10.76 -12.84 -18.20
C THR A 140 -10.40 -12.22 -19.55
N ASP A 141 -11.18 -12.53 -20.58
CA ASP A 141 -10.99 -11.96 -21.93
C ASP A 141 -11.34 -10.44 -21.97
N GLU A 142 -12.33 -10.01 -21.18
CA GLU A 142 -12.79 -8.61 -21.11
C GLU A 142 -11.89 -7.72 -20.27
N VAL A 143 -11.26 -8.28 -19.22
CA VAL A 143 -10.44 -7.51 -18.25
C VAL A 143 -9.34 -6.70 -18.93
N GLY A 144 -8.78 -7.20 -20.04
CA GLY A 144 -7.86 -6.42 -20.89
C GLY A 144 -6.59 -5.94 -20.17
N GLY A 145 -6.14 -6.68 -19.15
CA GLY A 145 -4.95 -6.35 -18.36
C GLY A 145 -5.20 -5.40 -17.17
N ARG A 146 -6.46 -5.01 -16.91
CA ARG A 146 -6.83 -4.30 -15.69
C ARG A 146 -6.59 -5.19 -14.46
N GLU A 147 -6.31 -4.57 -13.31
CA GLU A 147 -6.31 -5.26 -12.02
C GLU A 147 -7.74 -5.65 -11.63
N THR A 148 -7.90 -6.68 -10.81
CA THR A 148 -9.23 -7.13 -10.39
C THR A 148 -9.45 -6.86 -8.90
N VAL A 149 -10.71 -6.58 -8.57
CA VAL A 149 -11.23 -6.48 -7.21
C VAL A 149 -12.50 -7.30 -7.10
N THR A 150 -12.74 -7.88 -5.94
CA THR A 150 -14.01 -8.56 -5.68
C THR A 150 -15.15 -7.56 -5.57
N ARG A 151 -16.38 -8.02 -5.77
CA ARG A 151 -17.60 -7.22 -5.59
C ARG A 151 -17.68 -6.58 -4.20
N ASP A 152 -17.30 -7.31 -3.16
CA ASP A 152 -17.37 -6.82 -1.80
C ASP A 152 -16.28 -5.76 -1.54
N GLU A 153 -15.12 -5.88 -2.16
CA GLU A 153 -14.07 -4.85 -2.15
C GLU A 153 -14.51 -3.60 -2.91
N ASP A 154 -15.06 -3.73 -4.13
CA ASP A 154 -15.58 -2.58 -4.90
C ASP A 154 -16.63 -1.81 -4.09
N ARG A 155 -17.56 -2.54 -3.48
CA ARG A 155 -18.56 -1.90 -2.60
C ARG A 155 -17.92 -1.14 -1.44
N GLN A 156 -16.92 -1.72 -0.79
CA GLN A 156 -16.19 -1.05 0.29
C GLN A 156 -15.47 0.18 -0.22
N LEU A 157 -14.78 0.08 -1.36
CA LEU A 157 -14.04 1.18 -1.98
C LEU A 157 -14.97 2.37 -2.30
N ARG A 158 -16.15 2.12 -2.87
CA ARG A 158 -17.14 3.17 -3.18
C ARG A 158 -17.68 3.84 -1.90
N ILE A 159 -17.95 3.06 -0.85
CA ILE A 159 -18.37 3.61 0.47
C ILE A 159 -17.25 4.49 1.05
N MET A 160 -15.99 4.08 0.90
CA MET A 160 -14.85 4.85 1.37
C MET A 160 -14.68 6.16 0.61
N ALA A 161 -14.76 6.11 -0.72
CA ALA A 161 -14.67 7.29 -1.56
C ALA A 161 -15.77 8.29 -1.23
N GLU A 162 -17.00 7.82 -1.08
CA GLU A 162 -18.13 8.65 -0.66
C GLU A 162 -17.89 9.29 0.72
N ALA A 163 -17.41 8.52 1.69
CA ALA A 163 -17.12 9.04 3.03
C ALA A 163 -16.04 10.13 3.02
N VAL A 164 -15.02 10.00 2.17
CA VAL A 164 -13.97 11.02 2.02
C VAL A 164 -14.53 12.27 1.32
N HIS A 165 -15.21 12.08 0.19
CA HIS A 165 -15.69 13.20 -0.63
C HIS A 165 -16.85 13.97 0.01
N SER A 166 -17.68 13.32 0.85
CA SER A 166 -18.75 13.96 1.60
C SER A 166 -18.30 14.56 2.93
N HIS A 167 -17.06 14.31 3.38
CA HIS A 167 -16.56 14.85 4.63
C HIS A 167 -16.44 16.38 4.57
N PRO A 168 -16.98 17.14 5.54
CA PRO A 168 -17.08 18.61 5.45
C PRO A 168 -15.72 19.31 5.34
N ASP A 169 -14.68 18.79 5.99
CA ASP A 169 -13.35 19.40 6.01
C ASP A 169 -12.40 18.79 4.96
N ILE A 170 -12.60 17.52 4.57
CA ILE A 170 -11.70 16.78 3.68
C ILE A 170 -12.21 16.80 2.25
N GLY A 171 -13.51 16.61 2.04
CA GLY A 171 -14.11 16.51 0.69
C GLY A 171 -13.75 17.67 -0.23
N PRO A 172 -13.82 18.93 0.23
CA PRO A 172 -13.44 20.08 -0.59
C PRO A 172 -11.99 20.08 -1.08
N LEU A 173 -11.10 19.31 -0.43
CA LEU A 173 -9.68 19.21 -0.84
C LEU A 173 -9.49 18.39 -2.12
N PHE A 174 -10.47 17.52 -2.44
CA PHE A 174 -10.45 16.66 -3.63
C PHE A 174 -11.36 17.17 -4.74
N ALA A 175 -12.15 18.21 -4.49
CA ALA A 175 -13.04 18.79 -5.48
C ALA A 175 -12.35 19.88 -6.29
N SER A 176 -12.43 19.80 -7.62
CA SER A 176 -12.02 20.91 -8.48
C SER A 176 -12.97 22.11 -8.31
N ALA A 177 -12.39 23.28 -8.04
CA ALA A 177 -13.15 24.51 -7.86
C ALA A 177 -12.38 25.70 -8.45
N PRO A 178 -13.02 26.86 -8.71
CA PRO A 178 -12.31 28.05 -9.14
C PRO A 178 -11.16 28.40 -8.18
N GLY A 179 -9.93 28.31 -8.68
CA GLY A 179 -8.72 28.58 -7.89
C GLY A 179 -8.29 27.46 -6.96
N HIS A 180 -8.80 26.24 -7.13
CA HIS A 180 -8.32 25.02 -6.48
C HIS A 180 -8.22 23.89 -7.49
N VAL A 181 -7.05 23.27 -7.59
CA VAL A 181 -6.78 22.09 -8.41
C VAL A 181 -6.29 20.98 -7.48
N PRO A 182 -7.05 19.89 -7.30
CA PRO A 182 -6.58 18.75 -6.51
C PRO A 182 -5.36 18.14 -7.19
N LEU A 183 -4.28 17.95 -6.44
CA LEU A 183 -3.07 17.28 -6.90
C LEU A 183 -2.94 15.95 -6.19
N ALA A 184 -3.13 14.87 -6.93
CA ALA A 184 -3.03 13.50 -6.44
C ALA A 184 -1.75 12.83 -6.95
N GLU A 185 -1.24 11.84 -6.21
CA GLU A 185 -0.12 10.96 -6.59
C GLU A 185 1.11 11.72 -7.09
N VAL A 186 1.40 12.87 -6.45
CA VAL A 186 2.49 13.77 -6.84
C VAL A 186 3.84 13.12 -6.56
N SER A 187 4.60 12.85 -7.60
CA SER A 187 5.89 12.17 -7.50
C SER A 187 7.05 13.17 -7.48
N VAL A 188 7.98 12.97 -6.56
CA VAL A 188 9.21 13.78 -6.42
C VAL A 188 10.41 12.86 -6.54
N LEU A 189 11.31 13.19 -7.46
CA LEU A 189 12.57 12.50 -7.64
C LEU A 189 13.70 13.49 -7.38
N TRP A 190 14.65 13.15 -6.50
CA TRP A 190 15.77 14.04 -6.19
C TRP A 190 17.02 13.26 -5.79
N THR A 191 18.15 13.93 -5.87
CA THR A 191 19.44 13.39 -5.48
C THR A 191 19.98 14.18 -4.29
N LEU A 192 20.37 13.48 -3.24
CA LEU A 192 21.04 14.10 -2.09
C LEU A 192 22.45 14.55 -2.44
N PRO A 193 23.07 15.47 -1.68
CA PRO A 193 24.44 15.96 -1.95
C PRO A 193 25.51 14.87 -2.03
N ASP A 194 25.29 13.73 -1.38
CA ASP A 194 26.17 12.56 -1.40
C ASP A 194 25.88 11.57 -2.54
N GLY A 195 25.00 11.94 -3.47
CA GLY A 195 24.65 11.14 -4.64
C GLY A 195 23.56 10.10 -4.43
N ILE A 196 23.02 9.94 -3.22
CA ILE A 196 21.91 9.01 -2.96
C ILE A 196 20.65 9.53 -3.64
N ARG A 197 20.09 8.73 -4.54
CA ARG A 197 18.81 9.05 -5.16
C ARG A 197 17.64 8.72 -4.24
N ARG A 198 16.68 9.62 -4.26
CA ARG A 198 15.46 9.52 -3.47
C ARG A 198 14.24 9.66 -4.36
N ARG A 199 13.16 9.06 -3.92
CA ARG A 199 11.81 9.22 -4.51
C ARG A 199 10.76 9.28 -3.40
N ALA A 200 9.75 10.09 -3.62
CA ALA A 200 8.52 10.07 -2.82
C ALA A 200 7.32 10.25 -3.74
N ARG A 201 6.19 9.67 -3.36
CA ARG A 201 4.90 9.93 -3.99
C ARG A 201 3.95 10.40 -2.89
N LEU A 202 3.47 11.61 -3.04
CA LEU A 202 2.56 12.25 -2.10
C LEU A 202 1.13 11.98 -2.56
N ASP A 203 0.32 11.34 -1.73
CA ASP A 203 -1.07 11.00 -2.09
C ASP A 203 -1.85 12.26 -2.46
N THR A 204 -1.69 13.34 -1.71
CA THR A 204 -2.17 14.67 -2.12
C THR A 204 -1.26 15.79 -1.64
N MET A 205 -1.10 16.82 -2.46
CA MET A 205 -0.26 17.98 -2.18
C MET A 205 -1.08 19.27 -2.28
N LEU A 206 -1.27 19.93 -1.14
CA LEU A 206 -1.99 21.21 -1.00
C LEU A 206 -1.00 22.34 -0.73
N PRO A 207 -1.37 23.61 -0.91
CA PRO A 207 -0.48 24.73 -0.65
C PRO A 207 0.13 24.74 0.75
N VAL A 208 -0.63 24.31 1.77
CA VAL A 208 -0.24 24.38 3.18
C VAL A 208 -0.17 23.02 3.88
N ALA A 209 -0.47 21.92 3.17
CA ALA A 209 -0.49 20.59 3.78
C ALA A 209 -0.14 19.48 2.77
N THR A 210 0.22 18.32 3.28
CA THR A 210 0.30 17.06 2.55
C THR A 210 -0.67 16.09 3.20
N GLY A 211 -1.46 15.40 2.40
CA GLY A 211 -2.37 14.35 2.87
C GLY A 211 -1.88 12.97 2.46
N ASP A 212 -2.27 11.97 3.25
CA ASP A 212 -1.87 10.58 3.07
C ASP A 212 -3.03 9.66 3.47
N LEU A 213 -3.43 8.76 2.59
CA LEU A 213 -4.58 7.87 2.76
C LEU A 213 -4.12 6.50 3.25
N LYS A 214 -4.70 6.02 4.34
CA LYS A 214 -4.33 4.73 4.94
C LYS A 214 -5.56 3.89 5.27
N SER A 215 -5.62 2.68 4.75
CA SER A 215 -6.60 1.70 5.20
C SER A 215 -6.07 0.92 6.41
N LEU A 216 -6.94 0.62 7.35
CA LEU A 216 -6.60 -0.20 8.51
C LEU A 216 -7.71 -1.21 8.84
N GLY A 217 -7.31 -2.37 9.37
CA GLY A 217 -8.20 -3.31 10.02
C GLY A 217 -7.98 -3.20 11.54
N ASN A 218 -9.02 -2.81 12.27
CA ASN A 218 -8.94 -2.75 13.74
C ASN A 218 -9.29 -4.13 14.35
N TRP A 219 -8.45 -5.12 14.11
CA TRP A 219 -8.67 -6.49 14.58
C TRP A 219 -8.64 -6.63 16.11
N SER A 220 -7.95 -5.72 16.78
CA SER A 220 -7.83 -5.72 18.24
C SER A 220 -9.09 -5.26 18.94
N GLY A 221 -10.00 -4.56 18.26
CA GLY A 221 -11.19 -3.95 18.84
C GLY A 221 -10.91 -2.79 19.80
N ARG A 222 -9.68 -2.27 19.80
CA ARG A 222 -9.30 -1.12 20.63
C ARG A 222 -10.00 0.16 20.15
N PRO A 223 -10.14 1.17 21.03
CA PRO A 223 -10.55 2.50 20.59
C PRO A 223 -9.69 3.01 19.43
N LEU A 224 -10.34 3.49 18.37
CA LEU A 224 -9.67 3.84 17.11
C LEU A 224 -8.49 4.83 17.27
N PRO A 225 -8.55 5.88 18.14
CA PRO A 225 -7.40 6.75 18.36
C PRO A 225 -6.15 6.01 18.87
N LEU A 226 -6.31 5.01 19.74
CA LEU A 226 -5.20 4.21 20.25
C LEU A 226 -4.64 3.26 19.18
N GLU A 227 -5.52 2.67 18.38
CA GLU A 227 -5.11 1.80 17.27
C GLU A 227 -4.37 2.58 16.19
N VAL A 228 -4.85 3.78 15.84
CA VAL A 228 -4.18 4.69 14.90
C VAL A 228 -2.80 5.09 15.41
N GLY A 229 -2.69 5.51 16.68
CA GLY A 229 -1.39 5.86 17.28
C GLY A 229 -0.39 4.70 17.22
N LYS A 230 -0.85 3.48 17.53
CA LYS A 230 -0.04 2.26 17.42
C LYS A 230 0.41 1.99 15.98
N ILE A 231 -0.51 2.07 15.03
CA ILE A 231 -0.22 1.82 13.60
C ILE A 231 0.78 2.84 13.05
N ILE A 232 0.67 4.12 13.41
CA ILE A 232 1.64 5.15 13.01
C ILE A 232 3.06 4.73 13.43
N ALA A 233 3.22 4.27 14.66
CA ALA A 233 4.52 3.84 15.19
C ALA A 233 5.01 2.52 14.56
N ASP A 234 4.16 1.49 14.53
CA ASP A 234 4.54 0.14 14.10
C ASP A 234 4.82 0.05 12.60
N ARG A 235 4.06 0.81 11.78
CA ARG A 235 4.22 0.85 10.33
C ARG A 235 5.23 1.89 9.84
N GLY A 236 5.77 2.70 10.77
CA GLY A 236 6.73 3.75 10.43
C GLY A 236 6.11 4.91 9.65
N TYR A 237 4.82 5.21 9.85
CA TYR A 237 4.15 6.32 9.19
C TYR A 237 4.67 7.69 9.67
N ASP A 238 5.21 7.76 10.88
CA ASP A 238 5.96 8.91 11.37
C ASP A 238 7.23 9.18 10.55
N LEU A 239 7.96 8.13 10.19
CA LEU A 239 9.12 8.21 9.30
C LEU A 239 8.69 8.58 7.88
N GLN A 240 7.64 7.93 7.33
CA GLN A 240 7.09 8.26 6.01
C GLN A 240 6.68 9.73 5.93
N LYS A 241 5.97 10.25 6.94
CA LYS A 241 5.63 11.67 7.04
C LYS A 241 6.86 12.57 6.98
N ALA A 242 7.90 12.26 7.76
CA ALA A 242 9.13 13.03 7.77
C ALA A 242 9.83 13.04 6.40
N ASP A 243 9.81 11.91 5.70
CA ASP A 243 10.30 11.79 4.32
C ASP A 243 9.46 12.60 3.33
N HIS A 244 8.15 12.55 3.43
CA HIS A 244 7.22 13.35 2.62
C HIS A 244 7.44 14.86 2.83
N HIS A 245 7.74 15.30 4.04
CA HIS A 245 8.13 16.70 4.29
C HIS A 245 9.44 17.07 3.60
N GLY A 246 10.43 16.19 3.62
CA GLY A 246 11.68 16.36 2.88
C GLY A 246 11.42 16.47 1.36
N ALA A 247 10.64 15.56 0.82
CA ALA A 247 10.25 15.55 -0.58
C ALA A 247 9.49 16.83 -0.98
N ARG A 248 8.53 17.26 -0.16
CA ARG A 248 7.77 18.50 -0.39
C ARG A 248 8.67 19.73 -0.41
N ARG A 249 9.65 19.83 0.45
CA ARG A 249 10.62 20.92 0.48
C ARG A 249 11.39 21.01 -0.84
N VAL A 250 11.87 19.86 -1.33
CA VAL A 250 12.57 19.76 -2.62
C VAL A 250 11.62 20.06 -3.79
N ALA A 251 10.39 19.53 -3.74
CA ALA A 251 9.36 19.82 -4.75
C ALA A 251 9.12 21.32 -4.91
N TYR A 252 9.10 22.04 -3.81
CA TYR A 252 8.96 23.49 -3.80
C TYR A 252 10.08 24.18 -4.56
N ASP A 253 11.33 23.76 -4.35
CA ASP A 253 12.48 24.27 -5.11
C ASP A 253 12.36 23.93 -6.59
N PHE A 254 11.85 22.76 -6.95
CA PHE A 254 11.60 22.37 -8.35
C PHE A 254 10.53 23.25 -9.00
N ILE A 255 9.45 23.58 -8.30
CA ILE A 255 8.41 24.51 -8.79
C ILE A 255 9.04 25.85 -9.14
N ARG A 256 9.89 26.38 -8.27
CA ARG A 256 10.57 27.67 -8.50
C ARG A 256 11.57 27.63 -9.65
N GLN A 257 12.21 26.48 -9.88
CA GLN A 257 13.19 26.26 -10.95
C GLN A 257 12.53 25.87 -12.28
N GLY A 258 11.21 25.69 -12.33
CA GLY A 258 10.50 25.21 -13.52
C GLY A 258 10.77 23.73 -13.85
N ARG A 259 11.25 22.93 -12.88
CA ARG A 259 11.50 21.49 -13.01
C ARG A 259 10.25 20.68 -12.64
N VAL A 260 9.15 20.99 -13.34
CA VAL A 260 7.84 20.33 -13.17
C VAL A 260 7.48 19.64 -14.49
N PHE A 261 7.16 18.38 -14.43
CA PHE A 261 6.92 17.52 -15.59
C PHE A 261 5.49 16.93 -15.53
N GLY A 262 4.87 16.78 -16.70
CA GLY A 262 3.54 16.17 -16.83
C GLY A 262 2.37 17.07 -16.41
N ALA A 263 2.63 18.29 -15.95
CA ALA A 263 1.61 19.20 -15.47
C ALA A 263 0.89 19.92 -16.63
N SER A 264 -0.43 20.04 -16.53
CA SER A 264 -1.26 20.94 -17.35
C SER A 264 -1.01 22.40 -16.99
N GLU A 265 -1.47 23.32 -17.85
CA GLU A 265 -1.35 24.77 -17.58
C GLU A 265 -2.10 25.18 -16.29
N ALA A 266 -3.24 24.57 -16.01
CA ALA A 266 -4.03 24.84 -14.80
C ALA A 266 -3.28 24.39 -13.54
N GLU A 267 -2.66 23.20 -13.56
CA GLU A 267 -1.85 22.69 -12.47
C GLU A 267 -0.58 23.52 -12.25
N LEU A 268 0.10 23.93 -13.33
CA LEU A 268 1.23 24.84 -13.22
C LEU A 268 0.84 26.19 -12.62
N ALA A 269 -0.30 26.74 -13.03
CA ALA A 269 -0.82 27.98 -12.48
C ALA A 269 -1.19 27.82 -10.98
N TRP A 270 -1.72 26.65 -10.59
CA TRP A 270 -1.99 26.32 -9.21
C TRP A 270 -0.71 26.17 -8.38
N LEU A 271 0.28 25.42 -8.86
CA LEU A 271 1.57 25.22 -8.19
C LEU A 271 2.32 26.53 -7.94
N ARG A 272 2.24 27.50 -8.86
CA ARG A 272 2.84 28.83 -8.69
C ARG A 272 2.24 29.63 -7.52
N ARG A 273 1.06 29.27 -7.04
CA ARG A 273 0.41 29.89 -5.87
C ARG A 273 0.89 29.29 -4.54
N PHE A 274 1.67 28.24 -4.58
CA PHE A 274 2.21 27.65 -3.36
C PHE A 274 3.16 28.65 -2.71
N PRO A 275 3.08 28.87 -1.40
CA PRO A 275 3.84 29.92 -0.74
C PRO A 275 5.35 29.70 -0.90
N ALA A 276 6.05 30.80 -1.19
CA ALA A 276 7.50 30.82 -1.40
C ALA A 276 8.28 30.42 -0.16
N GLU A 277 7.71 30.68 0.98
CA GLU A 277 8.17 30.27 2.29
C GLU A 277 6.99 29.64 3.00
N ALA A 278 6.97 28.33 3.08
CA ALA A 278 6.00 27.64 3.90
C ALA A 278 6.70 27.09 5.13
N PRO A 279 6.84 27.89 6.18
CA PRO A 279 7.60 27.50 7.36
C PRO A 279 6.94 26.37 8.13
N ARG A 280 5.64 26.09 7.89
CA ARG A 280 4.87 25.13 8.68
C ARG A 280 3.81 24.45 7.83
N TRP A 281 4.21 23.50 7.00
CA TRP A 281 3.24 22.65 6.32
C TRP A 281 2.64 21.66 7.30
N GLY A 282 1.32 21.61 7.36
CA GLY A 282 0.60 20.56 8.05
C GLY A 282 0.70 19.22 7.33
N TYR A 283 0.40 18.18 8.06
CA TYR A 283 0.23 16.84 7.52
C TYR A 283 -1.08 16.27 8.03
N PHE A 284 -1.84 15.60 7.18
CA PHE A 284 -3.03 14.90 7.62
C PHE A 284 -3.06 13.49 7.08
N TRP A 285 -3.41 12.55 7.96
CA TRP A 285 -3.73 11.20 7.55
C TRP A 285 -5.24 11.06 7.44
N MET A 286 -5.68 10.36 6.42
CA MET A 286 -7.04 9.88 6.27
C MET A 286 -7.04 8.38 6.59
N PHE A 287 -7.17 8.04 7.86
CA PHE A 287 -7.29 6.64 8.26
C PHE A 287 -8.69 6.15 7.98
N TYR A 288 -8.78 5.06 7.25
CA TYR A 288 -10.04 4.39 7.01
C TYR A 288 -10.05 3.01 7.64
N GLN A 289 -10.91 2.81 8.65
CA GLN A 289 -11.19 1.51 9.22
C GLN A 289 -12.08 0.71 8.27
N LYS A 290 -11.59 -0.44 7.81
CA LYS A 290 -12.40 -1.38 7.03
C LYS A 290 -13.55 -1.94 7.86
N PRO A 291 -14.72 -2.17 7.26
CA PRO A 291 -15.80 -2.85 7.94
C PRO A 291 -15.40 -4.29 8.30
N ASP A 292 -15.89 -4.76 9.42
CA ASP A 292 -15.80 -6.16 9.82
C ASP A 292 -17.20 -6.64 10.23
N PRO A 293 -17.95 -7.24 9.29
CA PRO A 293 -19.32 -7.66 9.56
C PRO A 293 -19.40 -8.77 10.62
N VAL A 294 -18.35 -9.58 10.77
CA VAL A 294 -18.30 -10.65 11.77
C VAL A 294 -18.17 -10.08 13.17
N ALA A 295 -17.31 -9.09 13.35
CA ALA A 295 -17.14 -8.39 14.63
C ALA A 295 -18.11 -7.21 14.81
N GLY A 296 -19.03 -6.96 13.86
CA GLY A 296 -19.98 -5.84 13.91
C GLY A 296 -19.35 -4.47 13.86
N ARG A 297 -18.21 -4.32 13.17
CA ARG A 297 -17.52 -3.04 13.05
C ARG A 297 -17.96 -2.30 11.80
N ALA A 298 -18.37 -1.05 12.00
CA ALA A 298 -18.69 -0.15 10.88
C ALA A 298 -17.43 0.38 10.17
N PRO A 299 -17.53 0.77 8.89
CA PRO A 299 -16.51 1.56 8.26
C PRO A 299 -16.44 2.95 8.93
N ILE A 300 -15.23 3.44 9.21
CA ILE A 300 -15.01 4.73 9.86
C ILE A 300 -13.89 5.46 9.13
N LEU A 301 -14.17 6.68 8.66
CA LEU A 301 -13.14 7.63 8.26
C LEU A 301 -12.67 8.38 9.51
N PHE A 302 -11.39 8.33 9.81
CA PHE A 302 -10.76 8.97 10.97
C PHE A 302 -9.61 9.87 10.49
N PRO A 303 -9.90 11.15 10.15
CA PRO A 303 -8.86 12.08 9.76
C PRO A 303 -8.07 12.56 10.99
N VAL A 304 -6.75 12.64 10.82
CA VAL A 304 -5.82 13.10 11.85
C VAL A 304 -4.97 14.20 11.26
N TRP A 305 -5.02 15.38 11.85
CA TRP A 305 -4.16 16.51 11.50
C TRP A 305 -2.96 16.59 12.43
N GLU A 306 -1.82 16.93 11.87
CA GLU A 306 -0.59 17.15 12.63
C GLU A 306 0.19 18.34 12.07
N ASP A 307 0.57 19.24 12.98
CA ASP A 307 1.38 20.38 12.62
C ASP A 307 2.84 20.01 12.36
N PHE A 308 3.50 20.81 11.52
CA PHE A 308 4.94 20.72 11.32
C PHE A 308 5.69 20.97 12.64
N GLY A 309 6.72 20.18 12.88
CA GLY A 309 7.55 20.32 14.08
C GLY A 309 6.98 19.70 15.35
N SER A 310 5.87 18.94 15.25
CA SER A 310 5.36 18.10 16.34
C SER A 310 6.42 17.10 16.85
N GLU A 311 6.17 16.48 17.97
CA GLU A 311 7.07 15.47 18.54
C GLU A 311 7.19 14.26 17.59
N THR A 312 6.08 13.79 17.05
CA THR A 312 6.04 12.70 16.06
C THR A 312 6.85 13.05 14.81
N HIS A 313 6.77 14.31 14.33
CA HIS A 313 7.58 14.77 13.21
C HIS A 313 9.08 14.68 13.52
N ARG A 314 9.52 15.20 14.68
CA ARG A 314 10.93 15.13 15.10
C ARG A 314 11.42 13.71 15.27
N TYR A 315 10.57 12.83 15.79
CA TYR A 315 10.87 11.41 15.96
C TYR A 315 11.04 10.71 14.62
N GLY A 316 10.10 10.89 13.70
CA GLY A 316 10.16 10.36 12.33
C GLY A 316 11.41 10.85 11.58
N HIS A 317 11.78 12.12 11.76
CA HIS A 317 12.98 12.68 11.13
C HIS A 317 14.27 12.00 11.63
N ARG A 318 14.38 11.74 12.95
CA ARG A 318 15.53 10.98 13.50
C ARG A 318 15.60 9.55 12.94
N LYS A 319 14.46 8.88 12.81
CA LYS A 319 14.39 7.54 12.18
C LYS A 319 14.83 7.57 10.72
N ALA A 320 14.34 8.53 9.94
CA ALA A 320 14.71 8.68 8.52
C ALA A 320 16.20 8.95 8.35
N TRP A 321 16.77 9.78 9.20
CA TRP A 321 18.21 10.04 9.22
C TRP A 321 19.00 8.78 9.56
N ALA A 322 18.63 8.05 10.62
CA ALA A 322 19.28 6.80 11.00
C ALA A 322 19.21 5.72 9.90
N ALA A 323 18.09 5.66 9.18
CA ALA A 323 17.94 4.78 8.02
C ALA A 323 18.94 5.11 6.91
N LEU A 324 19.10 6.40 6.59
CA LEU A 324 20.08 6.86 5.59
C LEU A 324 21.52 6.59 6.03
N GLU A 325 21.85 6.79 7.29
CA GLU A 325 23.17 6.44 7.83
C GLU A 325 23.44 4.93 7.74
N THR A 326 22.44 4.10 8.03
CA THR A 326 22.53 2.66 7.84
C THR A 326 22.80 2.31 6.37
N TYR A 327 22.09 2.93 5.43
CA TYR A 327 22.31 2.73 4.00
C TYR A 327 23.75 3.13 3.59
N ARG A 328 24.22 4.32 4.00
CA ARG A 328 25.59 4.80 3.73
C ARG A 328 26.65 3.83 4.22
N ARG A 329 26.53 3.42 5.47
CA ARG A 329 27.44 2.48 6.11
C ARG A 329 27.46 1.13 5.38
N CYS A 330 26.31 0.59 5.04
CA CYS A 330 26.21 -0.69 4.37
C CYS A 330 26.72 -0.61 2.92
N MET A 331 26.41 0.45 2.19
CA MET A 331 26.96 0.68 0.85
C MET A 331 28.48 0.82 0.86
N ALA A 332 29.04 1.50 1.85
CA ALA A 332 30.49 1.61 2.00
C ALA A 332 31.15 0.28 2.37
N THR A 333 30.47 -0.56 3.14
CA THR A 333 31.03 -1.83 3.63
C THR A 333 30.89 -2.97 2.63
N PHE A 334 29.73 -3.10 2.01
CA PHE A 334 29.38 -4.26 1.18
C PHE A 334 29.24 -3.90 -0.32
N GLY A 335 28.92 -2.64 -0.64
CA GLY A 335 28.51 -2.23 -1.98
C GLY A 335 27.09 -2.69 -2.33
N PRO A 336 26.63 -2.41 -3.58
CA PRO A 336 25.30 -2.80 -4.04
C PRO A 336 25.16 -4.28 -4.38
N ASP A 337 26.23 -4.93 -4.84
CA ASP A 337 26.20 -6.23 -5.50
C ASP A 337 26.45 -7.42 -4.54
N LYS A 338 26.77 -7.14 -3.30
CA LYS A 338 27.04 -8.18 -2.31
C LYS A 338 25.95 -8.23 -1.24
N PRO A 339 25.56 -9.41 -0.78
CA PRO A 339 24.64 -9.56 0.34
C PRO A 339 25.13 -8.80 1.57
N TRP A 340 24.27 -7.98 2.14
CA TRP A 340 24.55 -7.30 3.40
C TRP A 340 24.34 -8.26 4.55
N THR A 341 25.30 -8.35 5.44
CA THR A 341 25.28 -9.26 6.58
C THR A 341 25.61 -8.52 7.86
N ARG A 342 24.96 -8.91 8.93
CA ARG A 342 25.26 -8.41 10.27
C ARG A 342 25.87 -9.52 11.10
N VAL A 343 27.02 -9.24 11.68
CA VAL A 343 27.67 -10.14 12.63
C VAL A 343 27.52 -9.53 14.00
N GLU A 344 26.74 -10.15 14.84
CA GLU A 344 26.57 -9.76 16.23
C GLU A 344 27.73 -10.29 17.06
N ARG A 345 28.03 -9.58 18.15
CA ARG A 345 28.95 -10.08 19.16
C ARG A 345 28.30 -11.27 19.88
N LEU A 346 29.12 -12.09 20.52
CA LEU A 346 28.61 -13.14 21.37
C LEU A 346 27.80 -12.53 22.52
N HIS A 347 26.51 -12.86 22.55
CA HIS A 347 25.62 -12.47 23.64
C HIS A 347 25.60 -13.57 24.71
N GLU A 348 25.73 -13.18 25.94
CA GLU A 348 25.68 -14.08 27.08
C GLU A 348 24.27 -14.03 27.68
N ILE A 349 23.66 -15.19 27.90
CA ILE A 349 22.36 -15.30 28.57
C ILE A 349 22.61 -15.17 30.08
N ARG A 350 22.29 -14.02 30.64
CA ARG A 350 22.37 -13.76 32.07
C ARG A 350 21.24 -12.83 32.49
N GLU A 351 20.79 -12.95 33.71
CA GLU A 351 19.77 -12.09 34.30
C GLU A 351 20.30 -10.65 34.52
N GLY A 352 19.51 -9.63 34.15
CA GLY A 352 19.71 -8.24 34.58
C GLY A 352 20.71 -7.38 33.82
N ALA A 353 21.17 -7.70 32.59
CA ALA A 353 22.03 -6.83 31.80
C ALA A 353 21.36 -6.31 30.51
N GLU A 354 21.51 -5.03 30.22
CA GLU A 354 20.84 -4.33 29.11
C GLU A 354 21.23 -4.84 27.69
N ASP A 355 22.39 -5.47 27.55
CA ASP A 355 22.93 -5.98 26.28
C ASP A 355 22.80 -7.50 26.12
N ARG A 356 21.98 -8.16 26.94
CA ARG A 356 21.87 -9.62 27.02
C ARG A 356 20.58 -10.14 26.43
N VAL A 357 20.62 -11.38 25.95
CA VAL A 357 19.43 -12.10 25.52
C VAL A 357 18.68 -12.61 26.73
N PHE A 358 17.46 -12.09 26.92
CA PHE A 358 16.57 -12.58 27.97
C PHE A 358 15.75 -13.76 27.45
N LEU A 359 15.67 -14.81 28.24
CA LEU A 359 14.69 -15.86 28.00
C LEU A 359 13.29 -15.31 28.34
N PRO A 360 12.27 -15.56 27.52
CA PRO A 360 10.90 -15.26 27.90
C PRO A 360 10.55 -15.96 29.22
N HIS A 361 9.85 -15.28 30.11
CA HIS A 361 9.56 -15.76 31.48
C HIS A 361 8.88 -17.14 31.51
N TRP A 362 8.12 -17.51 30.44
CA TRP A 362 7.51 -18.82 30.31
C TRP A 362 8.52 -19.93 29.97
N ILE A 363 9.73 -19.58 29.50
CA ILE A 363 10.85 -20.52 29.37
C ILE A 363 11.62 -20.62 30.68
N GLU A 364 11.72 -19.48 31.42
CA GLU A 364 12.40 -19.43 32.71
C GLU A 364 11.66 -20.21 33.80
N ASN A 365 10.31 -20.35 33.67
CA ASN A 365 9.52 -21.07 34.65
C ASN A 365 8.28 -21.77 34.02
N PRO A 366 8.47 -22.76 33.12
CA PRO A 366 7.34 -23.50 32.57
C PRO A 366 6.64 -24.42 33.60
N ASN A 367 7.35 -24.79 34.68
CA ASN A 367 6.89 -25.46 35.91
C ASN A 367 7.96 -25.15 36.96
N PRO A 368 7.67 -24.41 38.01
CA PRO A 368 8.62 -24.29 39.09
C PRO A 368 8.93 -25.71 39.57
N ALA A 369 10.19 -26.12 39.44
CA ALA A 369 10.65 -27.33 40.10
C ALA A 369 10.28 -27.18 41.61
N PRO A 370 9.73 -28.20 42.26
CA PRO A 370 9.53 -28.13 43.69
C PRO A 370 10.86 -27.74 44.32
N ASP A 371 10.81 -26.79 45.27
CA ASP A 371 12.01 -26.35 45.97
C ASP A 371 12.79 -27.60 46.43
N GLU A 372 14.14 -27.55 46.30
CA GLU A 372 14.98 -28.71 46.63
C GLU A 372 14.74 -29.25 48.04
N GLU A 373 14.15 -28.47 48.93
CA GLU A 373 13.72 -28.89 50.27
C GLU A 373 12.43 -29.80 50.27
N GLU A 374 11.52 -29.64 49.26
CA GLU A 374 10.33 -30.54 49.14
C GLU A 374 10.65 -31.86 48.42
N ALA A 375 11.76 -31.93 47.69
CA ALA A 375 12.18 -33.14 46.96
C ALA A 375 12.91 -34.15 47.87
N ILE A 376 13.21 -33.81 49.12
CA ILE A 376 13.92 -34.65 50.10
C ILE A 376 13.01 -35.06 51.26
N ALA A 377 11.76 -34.65 51.29
CA ALA A 377 10.75 -35.08 52.23
C ALA A 377 9.86 -36.17 51.59
#